data_ba960031b0b86f313e1c23887dd7800b
#
_entry.id   ba960031b0b86f313e1c23887dd7800b
#
_cell.length_a   1.000
_cell.length_b   1.000
_cell.length_c   1.000
_cell.angle_alpha   90.00
_cell.angle_beta   90.00
_cell.angle_gamma   90.00
#
_symmetry.space_group_name_H-M   'P 1'
#
loop_
_entity.id
_entity.type
_entity.pdbx_description
1 polymer ?
#
loop_
_entity_poly.entity_id
_entity_poly.type
_entity_poly.pdbx_seq_one_letter_code
_entity_poly.pdbx_strand_id
1 'polypeptide(L)'
;MTASVDDYTARLPRKRMGSGVLFRDHVGRILIVEPTYKDYWELPGGVVEADESPYDASVRELAEELGLTVAPGRLLVVDWVPPRTGRTEGVMFVYDGGVLDTARTDAIRLPPQELRSWAWSTLAQAQQRLSPLLARRATAAVEAADDGGTRYLEDG
;
A
#
# COMPACT_ATOMS: atom_id res chain seq x y z
N MET A 1 -6.09 -42.88 3.36
CA MET A 1 -5.38 -41.60 3.62
C MET A 1 -5.39 -40.82 2.35
N THR A 2 -6.27 -39.94 2.23
CA THR A 2 -6.25 -38.93 1.21
C THR A 2 -4.98 -38.14 1.41
N ALA A 3 -4.02 -38.22 0.46
CA ALA A 3 -3.01 -37.21 0.31
C ALA A 3 -3.81 -35.93 0.28
N SER A 4 -3.78 -35.23 1.39
CA SER A 4 -4.70 -34.15 1.60
C SER A 4 -4.41 -33.09 0.57
N VAL A 5 -5.44 -32.42 0.11
CA VAL A 5 -5.33 -31.13 -0.62
C VAL A 5 -4.27 -30.26 0.03
N ASP A 6 -4.09 -30.37 1.34
CA ASP A 6 -3.08 -29.70 2.15
C ASP A 6 -1.64 -30.01 1.73
N ASP A 7 -1.34 -31.24 1.35
CA ASP A 7 0.03 -31.63 0.94
C ASP A 7 0.40 -31.08 -0.44
N TYR A 8 -0.57 -30.96 -1.34
CA TYR A 8 -0.37 -30.33 -2.65
C TYR A 8 -0.21 -28.82 -2.51
N THR A 9 -1.13 -28.14 -1.85
CA THR A 9 -1.09 -26.68 -1.70
C THR A 9 0.12 -26.20 -0.90
N ALA A 10 0.57 -27.00 0.08
CA ALA A 10 1.78 -26.67 0.88
C ALA A 10 3.07 -26.65 0.04
N ARG A 11 3.09 -27.35 -1.10
CA ARG A 11 4.25 -27.40 -2.01
C ARG A 11 4.22 -26.36 -3.10
N LEU A 12 3.12 -25.65 -3.29
CA LEU A 12 3.03 -24.63 -4.32
C LEU A 12 3.93 -23.43 -3.98
N PRO A 13 4.51 -22.78 -4.99
CA PRO A 13 5.25 -21.56 -4.79
C PRO A 13 4.41 -20.50 -4.07
N ARG A 14 5.00 -19.83 -3.12
CA ARG A 14 4.36 -18.75 -2.36
C ARG A 14 4.96 -17.42 -2.75
N LYS A 15 4.12 -16.39 -2.70
CA LYS A 15 4.55 -15.02 -2.95
C LYS A 15 4.22 -14.19 -1.71
N ARG A 16 5.15 -13.32 -1.32
CA ARG A 16 4.83 -12.33 -0.30
C ARG A 16 3.86 -11.31 -0.88
N MET A 17 3.00 -10.76 -0.05
CA MET A 17 2.05 -9.73 -0.47
C MET A 17 2.15 -8.50 0.43
N GLY A 18 1.89 -7.35 -0.15
CA GLY A 18 1.75 -6.09 0.55
C GLY A 18 0.47 -5.40 0.13
N SER A 19 -0.02 -4.51 0.98
CA SER A 19 -1.24 -3.77 0.74
C SER A 19 -1.06 -2.32 1.16
N GLY A 20 -1.42 -1.39 0.29
CA GLY A 20 -1.35 0.04 0.54
C GLY A 20 -2.66 0.73 0.20
N VAL A 21 -2.79 1.97 0.63
CA VAL A 21 -3.99 2.78 0.42
C VAL A 21 -3.61 4.15 -0.12
N LEU A 22 -4.31 4.58 -1.16
CA LEU A 22 -4.19 5.93 -1.72
C LEU A 22 -5.25 6.83 -1.10
N PHE A 23 -4.83 7.77 -0.25
CA PHE A 23 -5.68 8.85 0.22
C PHE A 23 -5.37 10.13 -0.55
N ARG A 24 -6.40 10.92 -0.81
CA ARG A 24 -6.25 12.26 -1.42
C ARG A 24 -6.91 13.30 -0.54
N ASP A 25 -6.43 14.55 -0.66
CA ASP A 25 -7.14 15.70 -0.13
C ASP A 25 -8.06 16.34 -1.18
N HIS A 26 -8.72 17.43 -0.83
CA HIS A 26 -9.66 18.12 -1.71
C HIS A 26 -9.02 18.77 -2.95
N VAL A 27 -7.70 18.96 -2.93
CA VAL A 27 -6.96 19.54 -4.08
C VAL A 27 -6.16 18.47 -4.85
N GLY A 28 -6.33 17.19 -4.51
CA GLY A 28 -5.74 16.08 -5.24
C GLY A 28 -4.32 15.69 -4.79
N ARG A 29 -3.81 16.23 -3.68
CA ARG A 29 -2.54 15.76 -3.11
C ARG A 29 -2.72 14.39 -2.48
N ILE A 30 -1.69 13.59 -2.49
CA ILE A 30 -1.71 12.23 -1.92
C ILE A 30 -1.02 12.22 -0.55
N LEU A 31 -1.50 11.35 0.34
CA LEU A 31 -0.91 11.15 1.65
C LEU A 31 0.22 10.12 1.56
N ILE A 32 1.41 10.51 1.98
CA ILE A 32 2.56 9.61 2.09
C ILE A 32 3.14 9.66 3.50
N VAL A 33 3.79 8.57 3.89
CA VAL A 33 4.38 8.40 5.22
C VAL A 33 5.89 8.24 5.12
N GLU A 34 6.61 8.72 6.16
CA GLU A 34 8.06 8.65 6.27
C GLU A 34 8.47 7.57 7.26
N PRO A 35 8.95 6.40 6.78
CA PRO A 35 9.46 5.35 7.67
C PRO A 35 10.73 5.76 8.40
N THR A 36 10.93 5.23 9.60
CA THR A 36 12.16 5.47 10.38
C THR A 36 13.34 4.63 9.89
N TYR A 37 13.08 3.54 9.15
CA TYR A 37 14.04 2.49 8.79
C TYR A 37 14.42 2.47 7.30
N LYS A 38 13.94 3.46 6.52
CA LYS A 38 14.22 3.62 5.09
C LYS A 38 14.49 5.08 4.77
N ASP A 39 15.20 5.32 3.66
CA ASP A 39 15.52 6.66 3.18
C ASP A 39 14.46 7.24 2.24
N TYR A 40 13.40 6.49 1.93
CA TYR A 40 12.33 6.94 1.06
C TYR A 40 10.96 6.77 1.72
N TRP A 41 10.02 7.58 1.28
CA TRP A 41 8.65 7.58 1.76
C TRP A 41 7.82 6.47 1.09
N GLU A 42 6.64 6.20 1.64
CA GLU A 42 5.73 5.17 1.17
C GLU A 42 4.28 5.65 1.19
N LEU A 43 3.40 4.94 0.46
CA LEU A 43 1.98 4.97 0.75
C LEU A 43 1.73 4.25 2.09
N PRO A 44 0.73 4.68 2.88
CA PRO A 44 0.37 3.94 4.08
C PRO A 44 -0.05 2.51 3.72
N GLY A 45 0.39 1.55 4.52
CA GLY A 45 0.15 0.12 4.30
C GLY A 45 1.30 -0.73 4.83
N GLY A 46 1.27 -2.01 4.53
CA GLY A 46 2.29 -2.93 4.97
C GLY A 46 2.10 -4.35 4.44
N VAL A 47 2.71 -5.29 5.13
CA VAL A 47 2.72 -6.71 4.75
C VAL A 47 1.37 -7.34 5.00
N VAL A 48 0.92 -8.17 4.06
CA VAL A 48 -0.23 -9.06 4.26
C VAL A 48 0.25 -10.27 5.06
N GLU A 49 -0.39 -10.54 6.17
CA GLU A 49 -0.03 -11.64 7.07
C GLU A 49 -0.64 -12.96 6.61
N ALA A 50 -0.19 -14.07 7.21
CA ALA A 50 -0.75 -15.38 6.96
C ALA A 50 -2.26 -15.39 7.27
N ASP A 51 -3.05 -16.01 6.40
CA ASP A 51 -4.49 -16.15 6.53
C ASP A 51 -5.28 -14.83 6.53
N GLU A 52 -4.62 -13.72 6.13
CA GLU A 52 -5.21 -12.41 5.99
C GLU A 52 -5.40 -12.05 4.51
N SER A 53 -6.54 -11.44 4.18
CA SER A 53 -6.73 -10.92 2.82
C SER A 53 -5.94 -9.62 2.62
N PRO A 54 -5.54 -9.28 1.38
CA PRO A 54 -4.92 -7.98 1.10
C PRO A 54 -5.79 -6.79 1.54
N TYR A 55 -7.11 -6.91 1.42
CA TYR A 55 -8.04 -5.87 1.86
C TYR A 55 -8.02 -5.71 3.38
N ASP A 56 -8.12 -6.80 4.13
CA ASP A 56 -8.09 -6.75 5.59
C ASP A 56 -6.75 -6.25 6.11
N ALA A 57 -5.65 -6.60 5.44
CA ALA A 57 -4.34 -6.05 5.74
C ALA A 57 -4.32 -4.52 5.61
N SER A 58 -4.96 -3.97 4.56
CA SER A 58 -5.04 -2.52 4.38
C SER A 58 -5.79 -1.85 5.55
N VAL A 59 -6.89 -2.44 5.99
CA VAL A 59 -7.66 -1.92 7.15
C VAL A 59 -6.83 -1.95 8.42
N ARG A 60 -6.17 -3.06 8.70
CA ARG A 60 -5.31 -3.24 9.88
C ARG A 60 -4.14 -2.26 9.88
N GLU A 61 -3.43 -2.17 8.74
CA GLU A 61 -2.26 -1.29 8.61
C GLU A 61 -2.62 0.19 8.78
N LEU A 62 -3.77 0.63 8.27
CA LEU A 62 -4.24 2.00 8.50
C LEU A 62 -4.49 2.30 9.98
N ALA A 63 -5.03 1.34 10.72
CA ALA A 63 -5.21 1.48 12.15
C ALA A 63 -3.86 1.53 12.89
N GLU A 64 -2.92 0.68 12.52
CA GLU A 64 -1.57 0.62 13.13
C GLU A 64 -0.71 1.84 12.78
N GLU A 65 -0.67 2.23 11.51
CA GLU A 65 0.21 3.30 11.04
C GLU A 65 -0.35 4.71 11.23
N LEU A 66 -1.65 4.90 11.08
CA LEU A 66 -2.29 6.22 11.13
C LEU A 66 -3.25 6.39 12.30
N GLY A 67 -3.59 5.32 13.00
CA GLY A 67 -4.62 5.35 14.03
C GLY A 67 -6.02 5.62 13.48
N LEU A 68 -6.23 5.34 12.19
CA LEU A 68 -7.51 5.58 11.52
C LEU A 68 -8.27 4.28 11.27
N THR A 69 -9.57 4.29 11.59
CA THR A 69 -10.48 3.23 11.19
C THR A 69 -11.14 3.65 9.87
N VAL A 70 -10.65 3.08 8.77
CA VAL A 70 -11.13 3.33 7.42
C VAL A 70 -11.39 2.01 6.72
N ALA A 71 -12.50 1.90 6.02
CA ALA A 71 -12.77 0.83 5.08
C ALA A 71 -12.44 1.34 3.67
N PRO A 72 -11.28 0.98 3.09
CA PRO A 72 -10.95 1.42 1.74
C PRO A 72 -11.99 0.97 0.71
N GLY A 73 -12.04 1.68 -0.39
CA GLY A 73 -12.91 1.36 -1.50
C GLY A 73 -12.30 0.34 -2.46
N ARG A 74 -12.47 0.60 -3.75
CA ARG A 74 -12.09 -0.34 -4.80
C ARG A 74 -10.58 -0.50 -4.97
N LEU A 75 -10.19 -1.60 -5.60
CA LEU A 75 -8.81 -1.89 -5.97
C LEU A 75 -8.37 -0.97 -7.12
N LEU A 76 -7.24 -0.29 -6.93
CA LEU A 76 -6.63 0.60 -7.92
C LEU A 76 -5.48 -0.07 -8.68
N VAL A 77 -4.64 -0.81 -7.96
CA VAL A 77 -3.42 -1.40 -8.53
C VAL A 77 -3.20 -2.80 -7.99
N VAL A 78 -2.78 -3.70 -8.90
CA VAL A 78 -2.11 -4.95 -8.58
C VAL A 78 -0.75 -4.90 -9.27
N ASP A 79 0.33 -4.95 -8.50
CA ASP A 79 1.69 -4.82 -9.00
C ASP A 79 2.52 -6.06 -8.62
N TRP A 80 2.90 -6.84 -9.62
CA TRP A 80 3.85 -7.92 -9.41
C TRP A 80 5.27 -7.36 -9.43
N VAL A 81 6.01 -7.60 -8.35
CA VAL A 81 7.40 -7.15 -8.20
C VAL A 81 8.31 -8.36 -8.36
N PRO A 82 9.20 -8.37 -9.36
CA PRO A 82 10.10 -9.49 -9.60
C PRO A 82 11.08 -9.69 -8.46
N PRO A 83 11.68 -10.89 -8.33
CA PRO A 83 12.72 -11.13 -7.34
C PRO A 83 13.96 -10.28 -7.63
N ARG A 84 14.62 -9.87 -6.57
CA ARG A 84 15.89 -9.12 -6.60
C ARG A 84 16.86 -9.72 -5.62
N THR A 85 18.13 -9.34 -5.69
CA THR A 85 19.13 -9.76 -4.71
C THR A 85 18.64 -9.44 -3.28
N GLY A 86 18.53 -10.49 -2.46
CA GLY A 86 18.08 -10.38 -1.07
C GLY A 86 16.57 -10.19 -0.88
N ARG A 87 15.78 -10.28 -1.96
CA ARG A 87 14.33 -10.10 -1.86
C ARG A 87 13.56 -11.00 -2.82
N THR A 88 12.63 -11.78 -2.28
CA THR A 88 11.75 -12.62 -3.09
C THR A 88 10.71 -11.79 -3.85
N GLU A 89 10.12 -12.38 -4.87
CA GLU A 89 9.02 -11.77 -5.60
C GLU A 89 7.82 -11.49 -4.69
N GLY A 90 7.01 -10.54 -5.09
CA GLY A 90 5.81 -10.19 -4.33
C GLY A 90 4.71 -9.63 -5.20
N VAL A 91 3.51 -9.56 -4.65
CA VAL A 91 2.34 -8.93 -5.28
C VAL A 91 1.83 -7.84 -4.34
N MET A 92 1.75 -6.62 -4.85
CA MET A 92 1.34 -5.45 -4.07
C MET A 92 -0.02 -4.94 -4.55
N PHE A 93 -0.89 -4.64 -3.60
CA PHE A 93 -2.24 -4.14 -3.83
C PHE A 93 -2.33 -2.71 -3.34
N VAL A 94 -3.01 -1.85 -4.09
CA VAL A 94 -3.34 -0.50 -3.66
C VAL A 94 -4.84 -0.29 -3.79
N TYR A 95 -5.47 0.11 -2.68
CA TYR A 95 -6.90 0.41 -2.61
C TYR A 95 -7.15 1.92 -2.55
N ASP A 96 -8.32 2.33 -2.99
CA ASP A 96 -8.76 3.72 -2.93
C ASP A 96 -9.26 4.06 -1.52
N GLY A 97 -8.52 4.91 -0.83
CA GLY A 97 -8.91 5.42 0.50
C GLY A 97 -9.90 6.58 0.43
N GLY A 98 -10.11 7.14 -0.75
CA GLY A 98 -10.96 8.33 -0.94
C GLY A 98 -10.30 9.62 -0.47
N VAL A 99 -11.13 10.61 -0.21
CA VAL A 99 -10.70 11.94 0.28
C VAL A 99 -10.76 11.97 1.80
N LEU A 100 -9.65 12.37 2.42
CA LEU A 100 -9.60 12.65 3.86
C LEU A 100 -9.75 14.16 4.10
N ASP A 101 -10.67 14.51 4.94
CA ASP A 101 -10.83 15.88 5.43
C ASP A 101 -9.89 16.20 6.61
N THR A 102 -9.88 17.45 7.04
CA THR A 102 -9.04 17.91 8.15
C THR A 102 -9.37 17.18 9.46
N ALA A 103 -10.62 16.87 9.72
CA ALA A 103 -11.03 16.18 10.96
C ALA A 103 -10.40 14.77 11.02
N ARG A 104 -10.31 14.08 9.89
CA ARG A 104 -9.68 12.76 9.82
C ARG A 104 -8.16 12.86 9.95
N THR A 105 -7.52 13.84 9.29
CA THR A 105 -6.06 14.01 9.38
C THR A 105 -5.62 14.52 10.75
N ASP A 106 -6.42 15.32 11.43
CA ASP A 106 -6.16 15.74 12.81
C ASP A 106 -6.19 14.57 13.81
N ALA A 107 -6.89 13.50 13.46
CA ALA A 107 -6.95 12.27 14.26
C ALA A 107 -5.77 11.32 14.03
N ILE A 108 -4.89 11.59 13.07
CA ILE A 108 -3.73 10.73 12.77
C ILE A 108 -2.81 10.63 13.98
N ARG A 109 -2.45 9.38 14.30
CA ARG A 109 -1.49 9.05 15.36
C ARG A 109 -0.49 8.05 14.78
N LEU A 110 0.78 8.44 14.72
CA LEU A 110 1.87 7.63 14.18
C LEU A 110 2.56 6.80 15.27
N PRO A 111 2.89 5.52 15.00
CA PRO A 111 3.79 4.75 15.87
C PRO A 111 5.22 5.29 15.71
N PRO A 112 5.80 5.93 16.76
CA PRO A 112 7.06 6.68 16.60
C PRO A 112 8.28 5.80 16.28
N GLN A 113 8.20 4.49 16.57
CA GLN A 113 9.26 3.56 16.22
C GLN A 113 9.26 3.19 14.72
N GLU A 114 8.14 3.34 14.05
CA GLU A 114 7.97 2.91 12.65
C GLU A 114 7.89 4.08 11.68
N LEU A 115 7.14 5.12 12.04
CA LEU A 115 6.89 6.28 11.19
C LEU A 115 7.34 7.56 11.88
N ARG A 116 8.09 8.37 11.14
CA ARG A 116 8.61 9.66 11.60
C ARG A 116 7.63 10.79 11.37
N SER A 117 6.98 10.79 10.21
CA SER A 117 6.01 11.82 9.82
C SER A 117 5.08 11.33 8.70
N TRP A 118 4.09 12.14 8.39
CA TRP A 118 3.27 11.99 7.19
C TRP A 118 3.11 13.36 6.52
N ALA A 119 2.80 13.38 5.24
CA ALA A 119 2.59 14.64 4.52
C ALA A 119 1.63 14.48 3.35
N TRP A 120 0.88 15.53 3.08
CA TRP A 120 0.26 15.73 1.79
C TRP A 120 1.34 16.11 0.78
N SER A 121 1.32 15.46 -0.37
CA SER A 121 2.28 15.70 -1.45
C SER A 121 1.57 15.79 -2.79
N THR A 122 1.94 16.78 -3.60
CA THR A 122 1.58 16.71 -5.01
C THR A 122 2.24 15.47 -5.62
N LEU A 123 1.74 14.99 -6.74
CA LEU A 123 2.35 13.83 -7.41
C LEU A 123 3.84 14.10 -7.73
N ALA A 124 4.17 15.30 -8.16
CA ALA A 124 5.56 15.70 -8.43
C ALA A 124 6.45 15.63 -7.16
N GLN A 125 5.94 16.10 -6.02
CA GLN A 125 6.65 16.00 -4.74
C GLN A 125 6.79 14.54 -4.29
N ALA A 126 5.73 13.76 -4.43
CA ALA A 126 5.73 12.34 -4.09
C ALA A 126 6.75 11.56 -4.93
N GLN A 127 6.88 11.86 -6.21
CA GLN A 127 7.86 11.23 -7.10
C GLN A 127 9.30 11.47 -6.64
N GLN A 128 9.59 12.59 -5.98
CA GLN A 128 10.91 12.87 -5.42
C GLN A 128 11.16 12.17 -4.08
N ARG A 129 10.12 11.90 -3.32
CA ARG A 129 10.21 11.29 -1.97
C ARG A 129 10.11 9.76 -1.99
N LEU A 130 9.32 9.22 -2.90
CA LEU A 130 9.15 7.79 -3.11
C LEU A 130 10.35 7.20 -3.87
N SER A 131 10.61 5.90 -3.69
CA SER A 131 11.52 5.20 -4.58
C SER A 131 10.96 5.20 -6.02
N PRO A 132 11.80 5.00 -7.06
CA PRO A 132 11.32 4.97 -8.43
C PRO A 132 10.16 3.98 -8.66
N LEU A 133 10.25 2.79 -8.08
CA LEU A 133 9.18 1.78 -8.13
C LEU A 133 7.89 2.29 -7.50
N LEU A 134 7.98 2.83 -6.28
CA LEU A 134 6.81 3.35 -5.56
C LEU A 134 6.22 4.58 -6.24
N ALA A 135 7.05 5.43 -6.86
CA ALA A 135 6.59 6.57 -7.64
C ALA A 135 5.75 6.13 -8.85
N ARG A 136 6.19 5.11 -9.58
CA ARG A 136 5.43 4.54 -10.70
C ARG A 136 4.11 3.94 -10.23
N ARG A 137 4.14 3.17 -9.16
CA ARG A 137 2.93 2.57 -8.58
C ARG A 137 1.93 3.61 -8.09
N ALA A 138 2.40 4.65 -7.40
CA ALA A 138 1.54 5.74 -6.92
C ALA A 138 0.93 6.53 -8.10
N THR A 139 1.69 6.78 -9.15
CA THR A 139 1.19 7.42 -10.37
C THR A 139 0.07 6.60 -11.00
N ALA A 140 0.27 5.30 -11.16
CA ALA A 140 -0.74 4.39 -11.69
C ALA A 140 -2.00 4.35 -10.80
N ALA A 141 -1.82 4.40 -9.47
CA ALA A 141 -2.94 4.44 -8.54
C ALA A 141 -3.77 5.72 -8.68
N VAL A 142 -3.12 6.87 -8.83
CA VAL A 142 -3.81 8.16 -9.08
C VAL A 142 -4.58 8.11 -10.39
N GLU A 143 -3.97 7.64 -11.46
CA GLU A 143 -4.63 7.50 -12.76
C GLU A 143 -5.86 6.58 -12.69
N ALA A 144 -5.73 5.44 -12.02
CA ALA A 144 -6.83 4.50 -11.81
C ALA A 144 -7.97 5.12 -10.99
N ALA A 145 -7.62 5.89 -9.95
CA ALA A 145 -8.60 6.61 -9.15
C ALA A 145 -9.38 7.65 -9.98
N ASP A 146 -8.70 8.32 -10.92
CA ASP A 146 -9.28 9.35 -11.75
C ASP A 146 -10.19 8.80 -12.87
N ASP A 147 -9.79 7.68 -13.49
CA ASP A 147 -10.53 7.15 -14.66
C ASP A 147 -11.51 6.01 -14.33
N GLY A 148 -11.60 5.60 -13.07
CA GLY A 148 -12.48 4.52 -12.65
C GLY A 148 -11.96 3.11 -12.95
N GLY A 149 -10.73 2.98 -13.45
CA GLY A 149 -10.11 1.71 -13.81
C GLY A 149 -9.32 1.06 -12.69
N THR A 150 -8.68 -0.04 -13.02
CA THR A 150 -7.69 -0.74 -12.19
C THR A 150 -6.47 -1.00 -13.06
N ARG A 151 -5.27 -0.87 -12.50
CA ARG A 151 -4.01 -1.09 -13.22
C ARG A 151 -3.37 -2.38 -12.76
N TYR A 152 -3.01 -3.23 -13.71
CA TYR A 152 -2.06 -4.31 -13.49
C TYR A 152 -0.67 -3.82 -13.88
N LEU A 153 0.31 -3.99 -12.99
CA LEU A 153 1.69 -3.56 -13.21
C LEU A 153 2.65 -4.73 -13.00
N GLU A 154 3.81 -4.60 -13.63
CA GLU A 154 4.98 -5.44 -13.36
C GLU A 154 6.18 -4.51 -13.11
N ASP A 155 6.64 -4.49 -11.84
CA ASP A 155 7.72 -3.61 -11.37
C ASP A 155 7.37 -2.11 -11.45
N GLY A 156 6.13 -1.80 -11.09
CA GLY A 156 5.63 -0.43 -11.06
C GLY A 156 5.14 0.16 -12.37
#